data_4124ebee0d396f6eead8865508beb2e9
#
_entry.id   4124ebee0d396f6eead8865508beb2e9
#
_cell.length_a   1.000
_cell.length_b   1.000
_cell.length_c   1.000
_cell.angle_alpha   90.00
_cell.angle_beta   90.00
_cell.angle_gamma   90.00
#
_symmetry.space_group_name_H-M   'P 1'
#
loop_
_entity.id
_entity.type
_entity.pdbx_description
1 polymer ?
#
loop_
_entity_poly.entity_id
_entity_poly.type
_entity_poly.pdbx_seq_one_letter_code
_entity_poly.pdbx_strand_id
1 'polypeptide(L)'
;HKPDRRQRQMCIRDRANRQVELLEEGKQIDQETRLFDTKKNETRSMRSKEDAHDYRYFPDPDLLPLKLEQKLIDDLKKSLPELPDNKKERFIQEYGLNSYEANVLVSEKEISDYYEEVAKLSDKKLAATWMMGDLFAMLNDKGLNISNSPISAKNFAELVQSIKSGEISGRIAKEVFEIMVESGDNPKKIIESKGMKQQSDPKELEKMINEIPVSYTHLRAHE
;
A
#
# COMPACT_ATOMS: atom_id res chain seq x y z
N HIS A 1 -8.33 50.72 -10.21
CA HIS A 1 -7.58 50.94 -8.95
C HIS A 1 -6.97 49.59 -8.52
N LYS A 2 -5.65 49.42 -8.79
CA LYS A 2 -4.93 48.30 -8.16
C LYS A 2 -4.61 48.73 -6.73
N PRO A 3 -5.05 47.99 -5.69
CA PRO A 3 -4.70 48.33 -4.31
C PRO A 3 -3.18 48.26 -4.15
N ASP A 4 -2.62 49.22 -3.45
CA ASP A 4 -1.20 49.27 -3.14
C ASP A 4 -0.76 47.97 -2.43
N ARG A 5 0.49 47.55 -2.66
CA ARG A 5 1.06 46.35 -2.05
C ARG A 5 0.93 46.32 -0.53
N ARG A 6 1.12 47.51 0.09
CA ARG A 6 0.96 47.72 1.54
C ARG A 6 -0.48 47.46 1.99
N GLN A 7 -1.47 47.99 1.29
CA GLN A 7 -2.89 47.81 1.58
C GLN A 7 -3.30 46.31 1.47
N ARG A 8 -2.76 45.61 0.50
CA ARG A 8 -2.99 44.17 0.30
C ARG A 8 -2.46 43.34 1.47
N GLN A 9 -1.25 43.68 1.96
CA GLN A 9 -0.66 43.01 3.12
C GLN A 9 -1.44 43.25 4.40
N MET A 10 -1.95 44.50 4.59
CA MET A 10 -2.80 44.82 5.74
C MET A 10 -4.12 44.07 5.71
N CYS A 11 -4.77 43.98 4.55
CA CYS A 11 -6.00 43.18 4.39
C CYS A 11 -5.79 41.68 4.72
N ILE A 12 -4.67 41.11 4.30
CA ILE A 12 -4.34 39.70 4.58
C ILE A 12 -4.13 39.49 6.07
N ARG A 13 -3.37 40.35 6.72
CA ARG A 13 -3.07 40.28 8.17
C ARG A 13 -4.33 40.44 9.00
N ASP A 14 -5.15 41.44 8.73
CA ASP A 14 -6.41 41.68 9.43
C ASP A 14 -7.34 40.48 9.30
N ARG A 15 -7.47 39.94 8.09
CA ARG A 15 -8.27 38.74 7.84
C ARG A 15 -7.77 37.52 8.62
N ALA A 16 -6.46 37.29 8.66
CA ALA A 16 -5.87 36.19 9.40
C ALA A 16 -6.13 36.31 10.91
N ASN A 17 -5.88 37.49 11.49
CA ASN A 17 -6.11 37.74 12.92
C ASN A 17 -7.57 37.49 13.30
N ARG A 18 -8.51 38.05 12.54
CA ARG A 18 -9.94 37.85 12.78
C ARG A 18 -10.36 36.38 12.67
N GLN A 19 -9.81 35.65 11.75
CA GLN A 19 -10.12 34.20 11.60
C GLN A 19 -9.59 33.41 12.79
N VAL A 20 -8.42 33.74 13.32
CA VAL A 20 -7.87 33.17 14.54
C VAL A 20 -8.79 33.46 15.73
N GLU A 21 -9.17 34.73 15.93
CA GLU A 21 -10.09 35.15 17.02
C GLU A 21 -11.43 34.37 16.96
N LEU A 22 -12.03 34.26 15.78
CA LEU A 22 -13.28 33.49 15.61
C LEU A 22 -13.13 32.01 15.96
N LEU A 23 -12.00 31.38 15.58
CA LEU A 23 -11.72 29.99 15.90
C LEU A 23 -11.46 29.78 17.39
N GLU A 24 -10.76 30.72 18.04
CA GLU A 24 -10.53 30.71 19.48
C GLU A 24 -11.83 30.86 20.28
N GLU A 25 -12.80 31.64 19.75
CA GLU A 25 -14.15 31.78 20.29
C GLU A 25 -15.07 30.57 19.96
N GLY A 26 -14.60 29.57 19.22
CA GLY A 26 -15.38 28.39 18.80
C GLY A 26 -16.43 28.69 17.73
N LYS A 27 -16.33 29.83 17.02
CA LYS A 27 -17.22 30.22 15.93
C LYS A 27 -16.73 29.67 14.61
N GLN A 28 -17.65 29.51 13.65
CA GLN A 28 -17.31 29.12 12.27
C GLN A 28 -16.85 30.34 11.46
N ILE A 29 -16.00 30.09 10.47
CA ILE A 29 -15.52 31.11 9.54
C ILE A 29 -16.38 31.06 8.28
N ASP A 30 -17.10 32.14 8.01
CA ASP A 30 -17.89 32.28 6.80
C ASP A 30 -17.02 32.68 5.61
N GLN A 31 -17.31 32.08 4.46
CA GLN A 31 -16.63 32.44 3.21
C GLN A 31 -17.24 33.70 2.61
N GLU A 32 -16.57 34.84 2.80
CA GLU A 32 -17.08 36.17 2.42
C GLU A 32 -16.04 36.98 1.66
N THR A 33 -16.50 37.92 0.85
CA THR A 33 -15.69 39.00 0.27
C THR A 33 -15.65 40.18 1.25
N ARG A 34 -14.45 40.66 1.57
CA ARG A 34 -14.25 41.78 2.49
C ARG A 34 -13.58 42.97 1.82
N LEU A 35 -13.99 44.15 2.19
CA LEU A 35 -13.38 45.41 1.77
C LEU A 35 -12.54 45.98 2.92
N PHE A 36 -11.32 46.42 2.64
CA PHE A 36 -10.49 47.12 3.61
C PHE A 36 -10.90 48.58 3.74
N ASP A 37 -11.25 49.02 4.94
CA ASP A 37 -11.55 50.42 5.27
C ASP A 37 -10.27 51.11 5.75
N THR A 38 -9.72 52.00 4.93
CA THR A 38 -8.49 52.72 5.22
C THR A 38 -8.59 53.68 6.38
N LYS A 39 -9.81 54.18 6.70
CA LYS A 39 -10.02 55.09 7.81
C LYS A 39 -10.02 54.42 9.17
N LYS A 40 -10.64 53.23 9.22
CA LYS A 40 -10.74 52.41 10.43
C LYS A 40 -9.62 51.41 10.55
N ASN A 41 -8.86 51.18 9.48
CA ASN A 41 -7.77 50.20 9.38
C ASN A 41 -8.22 48.75 9.67
N GLU A 42 -9.44 48.45 9.26
CA GLU A 42 -10.06 47.11 9.45
C GLU A 42 -10.78 46.64 8.17
N THR A 43 -11.03 45.34 8.04
CA THR A 43 -11.84 44.79 6.94
C THR A 43 -13.31 44.67 7.35
N ARG A 44 -14.23 45.09 6.46
CA ARG A 44 -15.67 44.89 6.63
C ARG A 44 -16.21 43.90 5.60
N SER A 45 -17.22 43.15 5.97
CA SER A 45 -17.93 42.23 5.05
C SER A 45 -18.62 43.05 3.95
N MET A 46 -18.50 42.60 2.72
CA MET A 46 -19.24 43.13 1.57
C MET A 46 -20.35 42.18 1.10
N ARG A 47 -20.02 40.91 0.94
CA ARG A 47 -20.93 39.90 0.41
C ARG A 47 -20.57 38.53 0.98
N SER A 48 -21.55 37.85 1.55
CA SER A 48 -21.43 36.41 1.86
C SER A 48 -21.47 35.61 0.58
N LYS A 49 -20.59 34.61 0.47
CA LYS A 49 -20.60 33.66 -0.67
C LYS A 49 -21.61 32.52 -0.45
N GLU A 50 -22.07 32.34 0.76
CA GLU A 50 -23.10 31.33 1.08
C GLU A 50 -24.47 31.68 0.50
N ASP A 51 -24.79 32.99 0.39
CA ASP A 51 -26.02 33.46 -0.25
C ASP A 51 -25.95 33.55 -1.78
N ALA A 52 -24.83 33.12 -2.37
CA ALA A 52 -24.68 33.13 -3.81
C ALA A 52 -25.39 31.92 -4.45
N HIS A 53 -26.69 32.00 -4.56
CA HIS A 53 -27.47 31.14 -5.46
C HIS A 53 -27.02 31.23 -6.94
N ASP A 54 -25.97 31.96 -7.21
CA ASP A 54 -25.52 32.38 -8.52
C ASP A 54 -24.41 31.51 -9.13
N TYR A 55 -24.13 30.30 -8.52
CA TYR A 55 -23.16 29.37 -9.07
C TYR A 55 -23.77 28.30 -10.00
N ARG A 56 -24.89 28.59 -10.65
CA ARG A 56 -25.51 27.66 -11.61
C ARG A 56 -25.94 26.31 -11.02
N TYR A 57 -26.30 26.26 -9.76
CA TYR A 57 -26.91 25.09 -9.11
C TYR A 57 -28.40 24.95 -9.36
N PHE A 58 -28.95 25.62 -10.40
CA PHE A 58 -30.30 25.38 -10.84
C PHE A 58 -30.31 24.28 -11.89
N PRO A 59 -31.38 23.47 -11.93
CA PRO A 59 -31.51 22.44 -12.94
C PRO A 59 -31.45 23.08 -14.33
N ASP A 60 -30.62 22.52 -15.21
CA ASP A 60 -30.61 22.92 -16.61
C ASP A 60 -31.96 22.56 -17.24
N PRO A 61 -32.63 23.48 -17.92
CA PRO A 61 -33.96 23.24 -18.52
C PRO A 61 -33.92 22.12 -19.58
N ASP A 62 -32.75 21.87 -20.17
CA ASP A 62 -32.59 20.84 -21.21
C ASP A 62 -32.30 19.44 -20.62
N LEU A 63 -32.06 19.35 -19.29
CA LEU A 63 -31.83 18.08 -18.61
C LEU A 63 -33.04 17.64 -17.81
N LEU A 64 -33.54 16.45 -18.09
CA LEU A 64 -34.58 15.85 -17.30
C LEU A 64 -34.07 15.47 -15.89
N PRO A 65 -34.93 15.60 -14.85
CA PRO A 65 -34.55 15.18 -13.51
C PRO A 65 -34.20 13.69 -13.46
N LEU A 66 -32.99 13.37 -13.03
CA LEU A 66 -32.58 11.99 -12.82
C LEU A 66 -33.17 11.49 -11.49
N LYS A 67 -34.08 10.54 -11.57
CA LYS A 67 -34.60 9.83 -10.39
C LYS A 67 -33.91 8.49 -10.24
N LEU A 68 -33.11 8.36 -9.20
CA LEU A 68 -32.50 7.08 -8.85
C LEU A 68 -33.48 6.29 -7.96
N GLU A 69 -33.78 5.06 -8.37
CA GLU A 69 -34.57 4.15 -7.55
C GLU A 69 -33.69 3.65 -6.36
N GLN A 70 -34.29 3.60 -5.17
CA GLN A 70 -33.62 3.12 -3.98
C GLN A 70 -33.06 1.68 -4.16
N LYS A 71 -33.78 0.86 -4.91
CA LYS A 71 -33.36 -0.50 -5.24
C LYS A 71 -32.02 -0.52 -5.99
N LEU A 72 -31.84 0.36 -6.98
CA LEU A 72 -30.58 0.49 -7.71
C LEU A 72 -29.43 0.86 -6.79
N ILE A 73 -29.67 1.81 -5.87
CA ILE A 73 -28.66 2.23 -4.88
C ILE A 73 -28.28 1.07 -3.96
N ASP A 74 -29.26 0.30 -3.50
CA ASP A 74 -29.03 -0.84 -2.61
C ASP A 74 -28.31 -2.00 -3.32
N ASP A 75 -28.65 -2.25 -4.58
CA ASP A 75 -27.98 -3.25 -5.40
C ASP A 75 -26.51 -2.85 -5.70
N LEU A 76 -26.25 -1.57 -6.00
CA LEU A 76 -24.90 -1.05 -6.16
C LEU A 76 -24.08 -1.13 -4.86
N LYS A 77 -24.68 -0.79 -3.72
CA LYS A 77 -24.01 -0.93 -2.41
C LYS A 77 -23.62 -2.38 -2.10
N LYS A 78 -24.46 -3.35 -2.47
CA LYS A 78 -24.15 -4.78 -2.28
C LYS A 78 -23.06 -5.29 -3.22
N SER A 79 -22.95 -4.70 -4.40
CA SER A 79 -21.94 -5.07 -5.41
C SER A 79 -20.62 -4.35 -5.24
N LEU A 80 -20.52 -3.35 -4.34
CA LEU A 80 -19.28 -2.65 -4.09
C LEU A 80 -18.22 -3.63 -3.54
N PRO A 81 -17.03 -3.65 -4.13
CA PRO A 81 -15.91 -4.38 -3.55
C PRO A 81 -15.50 -3.75 -2.21
N GLU A 82 -14.77 -4.51 -1.42
CA GLU A 82 -14.18 -4.00 -0.17
C GLU A 82 -13.32 -2.75 -0.45
N LEU A 83 -13.57 -1.70 0.32
CA LEU A 83 -12.81 -0.45 0.18
C LEU A 83 -11.37 -0.61 0.69
N PRO A 84 -10.40 0.14 0.12
CA PRO A 84 -8.99 0.05 0.50
C PRO A 84 -8.74 0.22 2.01
N ASP A 85 -9.44 1.16 2.66
CA ASP A 85 -9.28 1.41 4.10
C ASP A 85 -9.72 0.20 4.94
N ASN A 86 -10.89 -0.39 4.62
CA ASN A 86 -11.38 -1.58 5.30
C ASN A 86 -10.45 -2.79 5.05
N LYS A 87 -9.96 -2.93 3.81
CA LYS A 87 -9.01 -3.98 3.44
C LYS A 87 -7.69 -3.84 4.19
N LYS A 88 -7.20 -2.61 4.37
CA LYS A 88 -6.01 -2.30 5.17
C LYS A 88 -6.20 -2.70 6.63
N GLU A 89 -7.32 -2.34 7.24
CA GLU A 89 -7.62 -2.72 8.62
C GLU A 89 -7.71 -4.24 8.77
N ARG A 90 -8.34 -4.92 7.83
CA ARG A 90 -8.42 -6.38 7.81
C ARG A 90 -7.04 -7.03 7.69
N PHE A 91 -6.15 -6.51 6.85
CA PHE A 91 -4.79 -7.02 6.72
C PHE A 91 -3.98 -6.87 8.01
N ILE A 92 -4.19 -5.78 8.74
CA ILE A 92 -3.56 -5.59 10.05
C ILE A 92 -4.12 -6.57 11.08
N GLN A 93 -5.45 -6.70 11.16
CA GLN A 93 -6.10 -7.49 12.20
C GLN A 93 -6.01 -9.00 11.96
N GLU A 94 -6.28 -9.45 10.73
CA GLU A 94 -6.38 -10.88 10.40
C GLU A 94 -5.05 -11.49 9.93
N TYR A 95 -4.21 -10.69 9.27
CA TYR A 95 -2.95 -11.17 8.70
C TYR A 95 -1.73 -10.80 9.54
N GLY A 96 -1.92 -9.95 10.56
CA GLY A 96 -0.86 -9.55 11.50
C GLY A 96 0.22 -8.69 10.86
N LEU A 97 -0.13 -7.95 9.81
CA LEU A 97 0.75 -7.02 9.15
C LEU A 97 0.88 -5.72 9.94
N ASN A 98 2.01 -5.03 9.78
CA ASN A 98 2.10 -3.66 10.29
C ASN A 98 1.41 -2.67 9.34
N SER A 99 1.18 -1.43 9.81
CA SER A 99 0.47 -0.40 9.05
C SER A 99 1.15 -0.03 7.73
N TYR A 100 2.48 -0.10 7.68
CA TYR A 100 3.24 0.18 6.46
C TYR A 100 3.07 -0.94 5.43
N GLU A 101 3.28 -2.19 5.84
CA GLU A 101 3.08 -3.37 4.99
C GLU A 101 1.66 -3.41 4.40
N ALA A 102 0.65 -3.23 5.25
CA ALA A 102 -0.74 -3.20 4.81
C ALA A 102 -1.00 -2.06 3.80
N ASN A 103 -0.44 -0.88 4.03
CA ASN A 103 -0.62 0.27 3.14
C ASN A 103 0.01 0.03 1.76
N VAL A 104 1.20 -0.56 1.71
CA VAL A 104 1.88 -0.89 0.44
C VAL A 104 1.10 -1.95 -0.32
N LEU A 105 0.62 -3.00 0.35
CA LEU A 105 -0.09 -4.12 -0.29
C LEU A 105 -1.53 -3.75 -0.73
N VAL A 106 -2.11 -2.67 -0.21
CA VAL A 106 -3.45 -2.18 -0.59
C VAL A 106 -3.38 -1.01 -1.58
N SER A 107 -2.18 -0.50 -1.89
CA SER A 107 -2.00 0.66 -2.77
C SER A 107 -2.63 0.48 -4.16
N GLU A 108 -2.58 -0.74 -4.70
CA GLU A 108 -3.20 -1.12 -5.96
C GLU A 108 -4.06 -2.36 -5.77
N LYS A 109 -5.19 -2.41 -6.49
CA LYS A 109 -6.13 -3.52 -6.39
C LYS A 109 -5.47 -4.84 -6.79
N GLU A 110 -4.74 -4.84 -7.88
CA GLU A 110 -4.07 -6.01 -8.44
C GLU A 110 -3.02 -6.60 -7.48
N ILE A 111 -2.28 -5.72 -6.79
CA ILE A 111 -1.32 -6.11 -5.76
C ILE A 111 -2.03 -6.79 -4.59
N SER A 112 -3.13 -6.18 -4.13
CA SER A 112 -3.87 -6.71 -3.00
C SER A 112 -4.54 -8.03 -3.32
N ASP A 113 -5.09 -8.19 -4.51
CA ASP A 113 -5.75 -9.42 -4.96
C ASP A 113 -4.72 -10.57 -5.09
N TYR A 114 -3.55 -10.28 -5.69
CA TYR A 114 -2.44 -11.24 -5.77
C TYR A 114 -1.96 -11.66 -4.38
N TYR A 115 -1.76 -10.69 -3.46
CA TYR A 115 -1.36 -10.99 -2.10
C TYR A 115 -2.38 -11.85 -1.36
N GLU A 116 -3.68 -11.59 -1.51
CA GLU A 116 -4.73 -12.40 -0.88
C GLU A 116 -4.73 -13.85 -1.38
N GLU A 117 -4.49 -14.07 -2.67
CA GLU A 117 -4.34 -15.43 -3.20
C GLU A 117 -3.15 -16.14 -2.59
N VAL A 118 -2.02 -15.47 -2.46
CA VAL A 118 -0.82 -16.02 -1.81
C VAL A 118 -1.06 -16.30 -0.33
N ALA A 119 -1.68 -15.36 0.38
CA ALA A 119 -1.95 -15.45 1.82
C ALA A 119 -2.94 -16.54 2.20
N LYS A 120 -3.83 -16.95 1.29
CA LYS A 120 -4.73 -18.10 1.47
C LYS A 120 -4.00 -19.43 1.48
N LEU A 121 -2.88 -19.53 0.78
CA LEU A 121 -2.15 -20.78 0.54
C LEU A 121 -0.85 -20.88 1.34
N SER A 122 -0.40 -19.78 1.94
CA SER A 122 0.91 -19.72 2.61
C SER A 122 0.87 -18.87 3.90
N ASP A 123 2.04 -18.71 4.54
CA ASP A 123 2.17 -17.81 5.69
C ASP A 123 2.05 -16.36 5.30
N LYS A 124 1.07 -15.70 5.90
CA LYS A 124 0.65 -14.34 5.55
C LYS A 124 1.78 -13.30 5.72
N LYS A 125 2.49 -13.36 6.84
CA LYS A 125 3.55 -12.40 7.15
C LYS A 125 4.81 -12.63 6.31
N LEU A 126 5.19 -13.89 6.15
CA LEU A 126 6.33 -14.25 5.33
C LEU A 126 6.07 -13.91 3.85
N ALA A 127 4.84 -14.17 3.36
CA ALA A 127 4.41 -13.79 2.02
C ALA A 127 4.52 -12.28 1.78
N ALA A 128 4.07 -11.45 2.73
CA ALA A 128 4.19 -9.99 2.64
C ALA A 128 5.66 -9.56 2.53
N THR A 129 6.53 -10.11 3.38
CA THR A 129 7.96 -9.78 3.37
C THR A 129 8.62 -10.13 2.03
N TRP A 130 8.38 -11.32 1.51
CA TRP A 130 8.94 -11.77 0.22
C TRP A 130 8.36 -11.00 -0.97
N MET A 131 7.08 -10.67 -0.92
CA MET A 131 6.43 -9.89 -1.97
C MET A 131 6.97 -8.47 -2.04
N MET A 132 7.10 -7.79 -0.90
CA MET A 132 7.63 -6.42 -0.82
C MET A 132 9.14 -6.33 -1.10
N GLY A 133 9.90 -7.37 -0.76
CA GLY A 133 11.33 -7.44 -1.03
C GLY A 133 11.61 -7.94 -2.45
N ASP A 134 11.60 -9.24 -2.63
CA ASP A 134 12.13 -9.89 -3.82
C ASP A 134 11.20 -9.77 -5.05
N LEU A 135 9.86 -9.91 -4.88
CA LEU A 135 8.92 -9.83 -6.01
C LEU A 135 8.83 -8.41 -6.58
N PHE A 136 8.67 -7.40 -5.73
CA PHE A 136 8.58 -6.01 -6.20
C PHE A 136 9.89 -5.52 -6.79
N ALA A 137 11.04 -5.93 -6.24
CA ALA A 137 12.36 -5.63 -6.82
C ALA A 137 12.45 -6.17 -8.25
N MET A 138 12.10 -7.44 -8.46
CA MET A 138 12.10 -8.08 -9.77
C MET A 138 11.16 -7.39 -10.75
N LEU A 139 9.94 -7.05 -10.32
CA LEU A 139 8.96 -6.35 -11.17
C LEU A 139 9.47 -4.97 -11.59
N ASN A 140 10.08 -4.22 -10.67
CA ASN A 140 10.68 -2.92 -10.95
C ASN A 140 11.86 -3.03 -11.93
N ASP A 141 12.75 -4.00 -11.73
CA ASP A 141 13.90 -4.22 -12.62
C ASP A 141 13.49 -4.57 -14.05
N LYS A 142 12.40 -5.33 -14.19
CA LYS A 142 11.84 -5.69 -15.49
C LYS A 142 10.83 -4.69 -16.05
N GLY A 143 10.47 -3.66 -15.30
CA GLY A 143 9.44 -2.68 -15.69
C GLY A 143 8.05 -3.29 -15.88
N LEU A 144 7.71 -4.31 -15.08
CA LEU A 144 6.46 -5.05 -15.16
C LEU A 144 5.52 -4.67 -14.02
N ASN A 145 4.23 -4.72 -14.28
CA ASN A 145 3.19 -4.65 -13.24
C ASN A 145 2.90 -6.07 -12.71
N ILE A 146 2.32 -6.14 -11.52
CA ILE A 146 1.97 -7.41 -10.86
C ILE A 146 1.06 -8.29 -11.73
N SER A 147 0.15 -7.68 -12.50
CA SER A 147 -0.75 -8.39 -13.43
C SER A 147 0.00 -9.12 -14.56
N ASN A 148 1.20 -8.67 -14.90
CA ASN A 148 2.07 -9.26 -15.92
C ASN A 148 3.25 -10.01 -15.29
N SER A 149 3.13 -10.38 -14.01
CA SER A 149 4.16 -11.14 -13.30
C SER A 149 4.39 -12.50 -13.98
N PRO A 150 5.65 -12.90 -14.23
CA PRO A 150 5.96 -14.22 -14.76
C PRO A 150 5.66 -15.35 -13.75
N ILE A 151 5.49 -14.99 -12.47
CA ILE A 151 5.23 -15.93 -11.38
C ILE A 151 3.77 -15.82 -10.98
N SER A 152 3.02 -16.92 -11.04
CA SER A 152 1.64 -16.96 -10.56
C SER A 152 1.59 -16.92 -9.03
N ALA A 153 0.49 -16.39 -8.47
CA ALA A 153 0.28 -16.35 -7.02
C ALA A 153 0.41 -17.74 -6.37
N LYS A 154 -0.04 -18.78 -7.06
CA LYS A 154 0.08 -20.17 -6.59
C LYS A 154 1.53 -20.62 -6.49
N ASN A 155 2.35 -20.42 -7.53
CA ASN A 155 3.76 -20.79 -7.50
C ASN A 155 4.53 -20.01 -6.45
N PHE A 156 4.21 -18.73 -6.31
CA PHE A 156 4.80 -17.88 -5.26
C PHE A 156 4.42 -18.38 -3.85
N ALA A 157 3.17 -18.76 -3.64
CA ALA A 157 2.71 -19.33 -2.36
C ALA A 157 3.42 -20.64 -2.02
N GLU A 158 3.64 -21.53 -3.02
CA GLU A 158 4.37 -22.78 -2.83
C GLU A 158 5.84 -22.52 -2.44
N LEU A 159 6.48 -21.51 -3.03
CA LEU A 159 7.82 -21.11 -2.64
C LEU A 159 7.87 -20.65 -1.16
N VAL A 160 6.95 -19.73 -0.78
CA VAL A 160 6.85 -19.25 0.60
C VAL A 160 6.58 -20.39 1.58
N GLN A 161 5.75 -21.36 1.18
CA GLN A 161 5.46 -22.54 2.00
C GLN A 161 6.69 -23.44 2.19
N SER A 162 7.51 -23.63 1.15
CA SER A 162 8.78 -24.38 1.25
C SER A 162 9.81 -23.69 2.16
N ILE A 163 9.80 -22.37 2.21
CA ILE A 163 10.61 -21.61 3.16
C ILE A 163 10.11 -21.81 4.60
N LYS A 164 8.79 -21.69 4.80
CA LYS A 164 8.18 -21.85 6.12
C LYS A 164 8.36 -23.26 6.71
N SER A 165 8.28 -24.29 5.86
CA SER A 165 8.50 -25.67 6.27
C SER A 165 9.96 -25.98 6.60
N GLY A 166 10.90 -25.09 6.26
CA GLY A 166 12.35 -25.33 6.42
C GLY A 166 12.92 -26.29 5.37
N GLU A 167 12.17 -26.60 4.32
CA GLU A 167 12.65 -27.45 3.22
C GLU A 167 13.80 -26.78 2.45
N ILE A 168 13.73 -25.45 2.33
CA ILE A 168 14.78 -24.62 1.73
C ILE A 168 15.13 -23.45 2.63
N SER A 169 16.40 -23.04 2.60
CA SER A 169 16.85 -21.81 3.29
C SER A 169 16.48 -20.57 2.48
N GLY A 170 16.45 -19.39 3.13
CA GLY A 170 16.18 -18.12 2.45
C GLY A 170 17.15 -17.83 1.28
N ARG A 171 18.42 -18.28 1.37
CA ARG A 171 19.38 -18.16 0.28
C ARG A 171 18.98 -19.03 -0.92
N ILE A 172 18.66 -20.29 -0.69
CA ILE A 172 18.21 -21.22 -1.72
C ILE A 172 16.91 -20.73 -2.34
N ALA A 173 16.01 -20.18 -1.53
CA ALA A 173 14.73 -19.63 -2.02
C ALA A 173 14.95 -18.47 -3.02
N LYS A 174 15.95 -17.63 -2.86
CA LYS A 174 16.30 -16.58 -3.83
C LYS A 174 16.79 -17.17 -5.15
N GLU A 175 17.63 -18.19 -5.10
CA GLU A 175 18.12 -18.89 -6.29
C GLU A 175 16.95 -19.59 -7.03
N VAL A 176 16.04 -20.22 -6.29
CA VAL A 176 14.81 -20.82 -6.86
C VAL A 176 13.90 -19.75 -7.45
N PHE A 177 13.74 -18.61 -6.78
CA PHE A 177 12.93 -17.51 -7.27
C PHE A 177 13.45 -16.94 -8.60
N GLU A 178 14.78 -16.74 -8.74
CA GLU A 178 15.39 -16.29 -9.99
C GLU A 178 15.11 -17.27 -11.14
N ILE A 179 15.25 -18.57 -10.88
CA ILE A 179 14.94 -19.59 -11.90
C ILE A 179 13.45 -19.58 -12.25
N MET A 180 12.57 -19.42 -11.28
CA MET A 180 11.12 -19.29 -11.53
C MET A 180 10.78 -18.08 -12.41
N VAL A 181 11.50 -16.97 -12.26
CA VAL A 181 11.33 -15.74 -13.05
C VAL A 181 11.73 -15.98 -14.51
N GLU A 182 12.71 -16.86 -14.77
CA GLU A 182 13.20 -17.18 -16.11
C GLU A 182 12.38 -18.29 -16.78
N SER A 183 12.09 -19.35 -16.05
CA SER A 183 11.44 -20.56 -16.60
C SER A 183 9.91 -20.56 -16.49
N GLY A 184 9.35 -19.82 -15.49
CA GLY A 184 7.93 -19.92 -15.15
C GLY A 184 7.51 -21.22 -14.47
N ASP A 185 8.46 -22.10 -14.14
CA ASP A 185 8.21 -23.41 -13.58
C ASP A 185 7.77 -23.37 -12.12
N ASN A 186 7.20 -24.49 -11.65
CA ASN A 186 6.80 -24.67 -10.27
C ASN A 186 8.02 -24.83 -9.36
N PRO A 187 8.08 -24.14 -8.18
CA PRO A 187 9.21 -24.19 -7.27
C PRO A 187 9.59 -25.61 -6.81
N LYS A 188 8.62 -26.48 -6.57
CA LYS A 188 8.89 -27.86 -6.17
C LYS A 188 9.67 -28.64 -7.21
N LYS A 189 9.32 -28.47 -8.50
CA LYS A 189 10.06 -29.10 -9.61
C LYS A 189 11.51 -28.62 -9.67
N ILE A 190 11.72 -27.30 -9.45
CA ILE A 190 13.05 -26.71 -9.46
C ILE A 190 13.88 -27.24 -8.30
N ILE A 191 13.31 -27.27 -7.10
CA ILE A 191 13.97 -27.78 -5.89
C ILE A 191 14.36 -29.25 -6.05
N GLU A 192 13.47 -30.08 -6.60
CA GLU A 192 13.74 -31.48 -6.84
C GLU A 192 14.78 -31.74 -7.93
N SER A 193 14.66 -31.04 -9.06
CA SER A 193 15.56 -31.24 -10.22
C SER A 193 16.99 -30.81 -9.95
N LYS A 194 17.18 -29.79 -9.10
CA LYS A 194 18.50 -29.26 -8.73
C LYS A 194 19.01 -29.79 -7.38
N GLY A 195 18.24 -30.62 -6.69
CA GLY A 195 18.63 -31.20 -5.39
C GLY A 195 18.85 -30.13 -4.30
N MET A 196 18.11 -29.01 -4.36
CA MET A 196 18.27 -27.85 -3.49
C MET A 196 17.57 -27.99 -2.13
N LYS A 197 17.31 -29.21 -1.67
CA LYS A 197 16.73 -29.43 -0.34
C LYS A 197 17.75 -29.19 0.75
N GLN A 198 17.35 -28.50 1.80
CA GLN A 198 18.19 -28.31 2.98
C GLN A 198 18.25 -29.62 3.76
N GLN A 199 19.46 -30.11 4.00
CA GLN A 199 19.67 -31.29 4.82
C GLN A 199 19.58 -30.86 6.30
N SER A 200 18.50 -31.24 6.96
CA SER A 200 18.20 -30.86 8.35
C SER A 200 18.34 -32.06 9.32
N ASP A 201 18.76 -33.22 8.84
CA ASP A 201 18.93 -34.40 9.71
C ASP A 201 20.18 -34.23 10.58
N PRO A 202 20.05 -34.14 11.93
CA PRO A 202 21.18 -33.97 12.84
C PRO A 202 22.21 -35.07 12.72
N LYS A 203 21.77 -36.33 12.43
CA LYS A 203 22.68 -37.49 12.28
C LYS A 203 23.52 -37.42 11.01
N GLU A 204 22.94 -36.91 9.92
CA GLU A 204 23.69 -36.72 8.68
C GLU A 204 24.65 -35.57 8.77
N LEU A 205 24.25 -34.47 9.44
CA LEU A 205 25.14 -33.35 9.75
C LEU A 205 26.30 -33.74 10.64
N GLU A 206 26.06 -34.55 11.68
CA GLU A 206 27.15 -35.10 12.53
C GLU A 206 28.12 -35.97 11.73
N LYS A 207 27.64 -36.81 10.80
CA LYS A 207 28.51 -37.58 9.93
C LYS A 207 29.35 -36.70 9.04
N MET A 208 28.78 -35.70 8.40
CA MET A 208 29.52 -34.76 7.56
C MET A 208 30.56 -33.98 8.38
N ILE A 209 30.19 -33.48 9.57
CA ILE A 209 31.10 -32.75 10.46
C ILE A 209 32.24 -33.66 10.89
N ASN A 210 32.01 -34.91 11.18
CA ASN A 210 33.04 -35.88 11.57
C ASN A 210 33.94 -36.29 10.41
N GLU A 211 33.46 -36.29 9.17
CA GLU A 211 34.26 -36.57 7.97
C GLU A 211 35.18 -35.43 7.56
N ILE A 212 34.80 -34.17 7.80
CA ILE A 212 35.63 -32.99 7.49
C ILE A 212 37.03 -33.02 8.16
N PRO A 213 37.16 -33.31 9.47
CA PRO A 213 38.49 -33.40 10.11
C PRO A 213 39.35 -34.52 9.55
N VAL A 214 38.76 -35.56 9.01
CA VAL A 214 39.51 -36.68 8.38
C VAL A 214 40.06 -36.24 7.02
N SER A 215 39.31 -35.44 6.26
CA SER A 215 39.74 -34.93 4.95
C SER A 215 40.71 -33.76 5.07
N TYR A 216 40.61 -32.96 6.14
CA TYR A 216 41.42 -31.75 6.40
C TYR A 216 42.24 -31.90 7.68
N THR A 217 43.29 -32.70 7.63
CA THR A 217 44.17 -33.00 8.79
C THR A 217 44.81 -31.75 9.43
N HIS A 218 44.94 -30.64 8.70
CA HIS A 218 45.47 -29.39 9.23
C HIS A 218 44.52 -28.69 10.24
N LEU A 219 43.21 -29.02 10.26
CA LEU A 219 42.26 -28.50 11.23
C LEU A 219 42.32 -29.26 12.58
N ARG A 220 42.91 -30.45 12.63
CA ARG A 220 43.11 -31.26 13.85
C ARG A 220 44.29 -30.81 14.74
N ALA A 221 45.14 -29.91 14.27
CA ALA A 221 46.36 -29.52 14.97
C ALA A 221 46.15 -28.37 15.98
N HIS A 222 44.94 -27.98 16.30
CA HIS A 222 44.61 -26.88 17.22
C HIS A 222 43.72 -27.30 18.41
N GLU A 223 43.77 -28.57 18.83
CA GLU A 223 43.29 -28.99 20.16
C GLU A 223 44.43 -29.23 21.13
#